data_fc7d4ebd15a831bf8b50f9357f60e774
#
_entry.id   fc7d4ebd15a831bf8b50f9357f60e774
#
_cell.length_a   1.000
_cell.length_b   1.000
_cell.length_c   1.000
_cell.angle_alpha   90.00
_cell.angle_beta   90.00
_cell.angle_gamma   90.00
#
_symmetry.space_group_name_H-M   'P 1'
#
loop_
_entity.id
_entity.type
_entity.pdbx_description
1 polymer ?
#
loop_
_entity_poly.entity_id
_entity_poly.type
_entity_poly.pdbx_seq_one_letter_code
_entity_poly.pdbx_strand_id
1 'polypeptide(L)'
;MAKAKQSRYLMVYIGIFLVFLYSPALLLPIFSFNDSTIVAFPLGGFTLAWFIEVFKTEPLLAAALNSLLVAVITSVFATIFGIFAARASTRYQFTGKRGIMGLIMVPMVLPEIIIGVSLLVVILQLGFNLSLTTIILGHILLCLPFCTAILSAGFQGLDRSFEEASQDLGRSRLETFWYITLPLVMPAIISSLLISFTISLDEFIIAFFLSGTDATLPVYIWGQLRFPTRIPIILALGTVLLLVSLTLLIIAEYFRRIGARKTGNEIKGGLF
;
A
#
# COMPACT_ATOMS: atom_id res chain seq x y z
N MET A 1 -7.39 43.92 -8.23
CA MET A 1 -8.71 43.27 -8.42
C MET A 1 -8.69 42.05 -9.33
N ALA A 2 -7.89 41.98 -10.41
CA ALA A 2 -7.84 40.80 -11.31
C ALA A 2 -7.35 39.50 -10.64
N LYS A 3 -6.32 39.54 -9.79
CA LYS A 3 -5.78 38.35 -9.07
C LYS A 3 -6.80 37.71 -8.12
N ALA A 4 -7.64 38.50 -7.42
CA ALA A 4 -8.66 37.97 -6.52
C ALA A 4 -9.81 37.28 -7.27
N LYS A 5 -10.16 37.77 -8.46
CA LYS A 5 -11.21 37.18 -9.32
C LYS A 5 -10.75 35.86 -9.93
N GLN A 6 -9.48 35.79 -10.36
CA GLN A 6 -8.86 34.58 -10.89
C GLN A 6 -8.73 33.48 -9.84
N SER A 7 -8.41 33.84 -8.58
CA SER A 7 -8.41 32.92 -7.41
C SER A 7 -9.78 32.31 -7.14
N ARG A 8 -10.86 33.08 -7.32
CA ARG A 8 -12.24 32.61 -7.07
C ARG A 8 -12.71 31.59 -8.11
N TYR A 9 -12.43 31.82 -9.40
CA TYR A 9 -12.74 30.84 -10.45
C TYR A 9 -11.93 29.53 -10.27
N LEU A 10 -10.64 29.66 -9.89
CA LEU A 10 -9.81 28.51 -9.61
C LEU A 10 -10.33 27.69 -8.43
N MET A 11 -10.78 28.34 -7.35
CA MET A 11 -11.39 27.66 -6.19
C MET A 11 -12.69 26.92 -6.57
N VAL A 12 -13.55 27.56 -7.36
CA VAL A 12 -14.78 26.92 -7.85
C VAL A 12 -14.45 25.72 -8.73
N TYR A 13 -13.48 25.85 -9.66
CA TYR A 13 -13.02 24.75 -10.50
C TYR A 13 -12.47 23.58 -9.66
N ILE A 14 -11.60 23.87 -8.70
CA ILE A 14 -11.05 22.87 -7.77
C ILE A 14 -12.18 22.18 -6.99
N GLY A 15 -13.15 22.95 -6.49
CA GLY A 15 -14.30 22.39 -5.78
C GLY A 15 -15.12 21.43 -6.63
N ILE A 16 -15.46 21.82 -7.86
CA ILE A 16 -16.20 20.97 -8.81
C ILE A 16 -15.37 19.72 -9.16
N PHE A 17 -14.08 19.90 -9.42
CA PHE A 17 -13.17 18.80 -9.72
C PHE A 17 -13.09 17.78 -8.58
N LEU A 18 -12.95 18.25 -7.33
CA LEU A 18 -12.92 17.39 -6.15
C LEU A 18 -14.25 16.65 -5.95
N VAL A 19 -15.39 17.34 -6.10
CA VAL A 19 -16.72 16.71 -6.02
C VAL A 19 -16.86 15.63 -7.09
N PHE A 20 -16.46 15.91 -8.32
CA PHE A 20 -16.48 14.92 -9.40
C PHE A 20 -15.55 13.73 -9.11
N LEU A 21 -14.33 13.98 -8.63
CA LEU A 21 -13.34 12.95 -8.34
C LEU A 21 -13.79 12.02 -7.18
N TYR A 22 -14.36 12.59 -6.12
CA TYR A 22 -14.78 11.83 -4.95
C TYR A 22 -16.24 11.32 -5.00
N SER A 23 -17.04 11.77 -5.98
CA SER A 23 -18.44 11.35 -6.07
C SER A 23 -18.64 9.83 -6.15
N PRO A 24 -17.83 9.04 -6.89
CA PRO A 24 -17.95 7.59 -6.87
C PRO A 24 -17.75 6.97 -5.49
N ALA A 25 -16.76 7.49 -4.73
CA ALA A 25 -16.49 7.02 -3.37
C ALA A 25 -17.62 7.36 -2.40
N LEU A 26 -18.32 8.51 -2.60
CA LEU A 26 -19.48 8.91 -1.80
C LEU A 26 -20.73 8.05 -2.09
N LEU A 27 -20.82 7.43 -3.26
CA LEU A 27 -21.90 6.50 -3.56
C LEU A 27 -21.85 5.21 -2.73
N LEU A 28 -20.66 4.78 -2.31
CA LEU A 28 -20.50 3.60 -1.45
C LEU A 28 -21.35 3.71 -0.17
N PRO A 29 -21.16 4.75 0.70
CA PRO A 29 -22.00 4.88 1.89
C PRO A 29 -23.46 5.12 1.58
N ILE A 30 -23.81 5.86 0.52
CA ILE A 30 -25.21 6.11 0.18
C ILE A 30 -25.95 4.80 -0.11
N PHE A 31 -25.39 3.94 -0.97
CA PHE A 31 -26.02 2.68 -1.32
C PHE A 31 -25.85 1.58 -0.28
N SER A 32 -24.85 1.66 0.62
CA SER A 32 -24.68 0.70 1.71
C SER A 32 -25.80 0.76 2.75
N PHE A 33 -26.49 1.89 2.86
CA PHE A 33 -27.66 2.05 3.72
C PHE A 33 -28.98 1.73 3.00
N ASN A 34 -28.97 1.46 1.69
CA ASN A 34 -30.19 1.15 0.93
C ASN A 34 -30.70 -0.25 1.29
N ASP A 35 -32.00 -0.38 1.57
CA ASP A 35 -32.63 -1.67 1.89
C ASP A 35 -32.84 -2.58 0.67
N SER A 36 -32.59 -2.07 -0.54
CA SER A 36 -32.69 -2.82 -1.79
C SER A 36 -31.36 -3.46 -2.20
N THR A 37 -31.42 -4.64 -2.79
CA THR A 37 -30.29 -5.28 -3.48
C THR A 37 -29.96 -4.62 -4.81
N ILE A 38 -30.82 -3.74 -5.31
CA ILE A 38 -30.62 -3.00 -6.55
C ILE A 38 -29.96 -1.66 -6.23
N VAL A 39 -28.79 -1.44 -6.81
CA VAL A 39 -28.02 -0.21 -6.65
C VAL A 39 -28.52 0.83 -7.65
N ALA A 40 -29.67 1.45 -7.34
CA ALA A 40 -30.30 2.46 -8.17
C ALA A 40 -31.07 3.49 -7.32
N PHE A 41 -31.34 4.65 -7.91
CA PHE A 41 -32.26 5.64 -7.36
C PHE A 41 -33.67 5.44 -7.95
N PRO A 42 -34.74 5.71 -7.14
CA PRO A 42 -34.76 6.15 -5.75
C PRO A 42 -34.36 5.01 -4.78
N LEU A 43 -33.84 5.37 -3.59
CA LEU A 43 -33.55 4.39 -2.55
C LEU A 43 -34.85 3.75 -2.04
N GLY A 44 -34.84 2.42 -1.85
CA GLY A 44 -36.01 1.68 -1.39
C GLY A 44 -36.34 1.86 0.09
N GLY A 45 -35.34 2.19 0.91
CA GLY A 45 -35.44 2.36 2.36
C GLY A 45 -34.06 2.46 2.99
N PHE A 46 -34.01 2.57 4.32
CA PHE A 46 -32.75 2.60 5.07
C PHE A 46 -32.61 1.35 5.96
N THR A 47 -31.44 0.71 5.88
CA THR A 47 -31.12 -0.46 6.71
C THR A 47 -29.68 -0.45 7.18
N LEU A 48 -29.43 -1.10 8.32
CA LEU A 48 -28.09 -1.44 8.83
C LEU A 48 -27.78 -2.94 8.69
N ALA A 49 -28.69 -3.71 8.11
CA ALA A 49 -28.58 -5.16 8.02
C ALA A 49 -27.29 -5.59 7.29
N TRP A 50 -26.91 -4.87 6.23
CA TRP A 50 -25.71 -5.19 5.45
C TRP A 50 -24.42 -5.04 6.26
N PHE A 51 -24.35 -4.05 7.16
CA PHE A 51 -23.21 -3.87 8.05
C PHE A 51 -23.10 -5.01 9.07
N ILE A 52 -24.23 -5.48 9.58
CA ILE A 52 -24.25 -6.66 10.49
C ILE A 52 -23.81 -7.91 9.72
N GLU A 53 -24.25 -8.07 8.48
CA GLU A 53 -23.91 -9.21 7.63
C GLU A 53 -22.42 -9.24 7.25
N VAL A 54 -21.76 -8.07 7.07
CA VAL A 54 -20.30 -7.98 6.88
C VAL A 54 -19.56 -8.72 7.99
N PHE A 55 -19.94 -8.51 9.26
CA PHE A 55 -19.28 -9.13 10.41
C PHE A 55 -19.71 -10.57 10.68
N LYS A 56 -20.78 -11.06 10.04
CA LYS A 56 -21.25 -12.45 10.13
C LYS A 56 -20.74 -13.33 9.01
N THR A 57 -20.25 -12.73 7.92
CA THR A 57 -19.81 -13.46 6.72
C THR A 57 -18.39 -14.00 6.94
N GLU A 58 -18.26 -15.22 7.46
CA GLU A 58 -16.96 -15.85 7.76
C GLU A 58 -15.96 -15.83 6.56
N PRO A 59 -16.37 -16.17 5.30
CA PRO A 59 -15.43 -16.13 4.19
C PRO A 59 -14.88 -14.71 3.89
N LEU A 60 -15.67 -13.67 4.15
CA LEU A 60 -15.24 -12.28 4.01
C LEU A 60 -14.20 -11.91 5.05
N LEU A 61 -14.45 -12.28 6.31
CA LEU A 61 -13.52 -12.03 7.41
C LEU A 61 -12.21 -12.80 7.22
N ALA A 62 -12.30 -14.06 6.77
CA ALA A 62 -11.12 -14.85 6.43
C ALA A 62 -10.31 -14.19 5.31
N ALA A 63 -10.96 -13.73 4.24
CA ALA A 63 -10.29 -13.02 3.15
C ALA A 63 -9.63 -11.71 3.60
N ALA A 64 -10.27 -10.96 4.51
CA ALA A 64 -9.69 -9.76 5.09
C ALA A 64 -8.44 -10.06 5.94
N LEU A 65 -8.48 -11.10 6.76
CA LEU A 65 -7.33 -11.56 7.55
C LEU A 65 -6.20 -12.07 6.64
N ASN A 66 -6.52 -12.81 5.57
CA ASN A 66 -5.55 -13.26 4.59
C ASN A 66 -4.83 -12.08 3.93
N SER A 67 -5.58 -11.04 3.50
CA SER A 67 -4.99 -9.82 2.93
C SER A 67 -4.06 -9.14 3.91
N LEU A 68 -4.46 -9.01 5.19
CA LEU A 68 -3.63 -8.38 6.21
C LEU A 68 -2.34 -9.17 6.45
N LEU A 69 -2.46 -10.50 6.56
CA LEU A 69 -1.31 -11.40 6.75
C LEU A 69 -0.34 -11.31 5.57
N VAL A 70 -0.87 -11.40 4.34
CA VAL A 70 -0.07 -11.28 3.11
C VAL A 70 0.63 -9.94 3.06
N ALA A 71 -0.08 -8.83 3.31
CA ALA A 71 0.48 -7.49 3.25
C ALA A 71 1.58 -7.26 4.31
N VAL A 72 1.38 -7.72 5.55
CA VAL A 72 2.38 -7.61 6.61
C VAL A 72 3.64 -8.39 6.27
N ILE A 73 3.50 -9.66 5.90
CA ILE A 73 4.67 -10.50 5.59
C ILE A 73 5.40 -9.96 4.35
N THR A 74 4.66 -9.62 3.30
CA THR A 74 5.23 -9.04 2.07
C THR A 74 6.01 -7.76 2.38
N SER A 75 5.43 -6.83 3.14
CA SER A 75 6.07 -5.54 3.44
C SER A 75 7.38 -5.71 4.19
N VAL A 76 7.43 -6.63 5.15
CA VAL A 76 8.64 -6.93 5.92
C VAL A 76 9.72 -7.51 5.00
N PHE A 77 9.41 -8.55 4.24
CA PHE A 77 10.40 -9.21 3.39
C PHE A 77 10.84 -8.33 2.21
N ALA A 78 9.92 -7.64 1.55
CA ALA A 78 10.25 -6.72 0.46
C ALA A 78 11.13 -5.56 0.95
N THR A 79 10.88 -5.04 2.15
CA THR A 79 11.73 -4.00 2.75
C THR A 79 13.10 -4.54 3.13
N ILE A 80 13.21 -5.74 3.71
CA ILE A 80 14.51 -6.38 4.02
C ILE A 80 15.33 -6.57 2.75
N PHE A 81 14.75 -7.15 1.70
CA PHE A 81 15.45 -7.33 0.42
C PHE A 81 15.78 -5.98 -0.23
N GLY A 82 14.88 -5.00 -0.12
CA GLY A 82 15.10 -3.63 -0.56
C GLY A 82 16.29 -2.96 0.15
N ILE A 83 16.47 -3.17 1.47
CA ILE A 83 17.63 -2.67 2.23
C ILE A 83 18.92 -3.23 1.64
N PHE A 84 19.00 -4.55 1.40
CA PHE A 84 20.18 -5.16 0.81
C PHE A 84 20.46 -4.64 -0.60
N ALA A 85 19.44 -4.58 -1.46
CA ALA A 85 19.55 -4.08 -2.83
C ALA A 85 19.96 -2.59 -2.86
N ALA A 86 19.31 -1.75 -2.06
CA ALA A 86 19.60 -0.33 -1.96
C ALA A 86 21.01 -0.06 -1.43
N ARG A 87 21.42 -0.77 -0.37
CA ARG A 87 22.78 -0.65 0.17
C ARG A 87 23.82 -1.11 -0.84
N ALA A 88 23.58 -2.25 -1.53
CA ALA A 88 24.48 -2.72 -2.58
C ALA A 88 24.61 -1.70 -3.70
N SER A 89 23.49 -1.09 -4.12
CA SER A 89 23.48 -0.12 -5.21
C SER A 89 24.16 1.22 -4.85
N THR A 90 24.07 1.66 -3.60
CA THR A 90 24.54 3.00 -3.18
C THR A 90 25.95 2.99 -2.59
N ARG A 91 26.35 1.93 -1.90
CA ARG A 91 27.62 1.85 -1.16
C ARG A 91 28.69 1.04 -1.84
N TYR A 92 28.34 0.11 -2.74
CA TYR A 92 29.30 -0.79 -3.35
C TYR A 92 29.39 -0.63 -4.88
N GLN A 93 30.57 -0.90 -5.42
CA GLN A 93 30.82 -1.06 -6.85
C GLN A 93 31.18 -2.52 -7.10
N PHE A 94 30.48 -3.18 -8.01
CA PHE A 94 30.72 -4.58 -8.38
C PHE A 94 30.36 -4.82 -9.83
N THR A 95 30.97 -5.86 -10.42
CA THR A 95 30.71 -6.25 -11.81
C THR A 95 29.24 -6.70 -11.96
N GLY A 96 28.56 -6.22 -13.00
CA GLY A 96 27.15 -6.55 -13.25
C GLY A 96 26.12 -5.74 -12.47
N LYS A 97 26.54 -4.75 -11.63
CA LYS A 97 25.64 -3.90 -10.82
C LYS A 97 24.48 -3.32 -11.62
N ARG A 98 24.74 -2.76 -12.82
CA ARG A 98 23.69 -2.17 -13.66
C ARG A 98 22.66 -3.21 -14.09
N GLY A 99 23.12 -4.42 -14.50
CA GLY A 99 22.25 -5.51 -14.91
C GLY A 99 21.37 -6.02 -13.77
N ILE A 100 21.96 -6.25 -12.59
CA ILE A 100 21.22 -6.71 -11.40
C ILE A 100 20.20 -5.68 -10.96
N MET A 101 20.59 -4.40 -10.87
CA MET A 101 19.64 -3.33 -10.51
C MET A 101 18.54 -3.17 -11.57
N GLY A 102 18.89 -3.29 -12.86
CA GLY A 102 17.92 -3.32 -13.96
C GLY A 102 16.93 -4.47 -13.78
N LEU A 103 17.40 -5.68 -13.49
CA LEU A 103 16.53 -6.84 -13.25
C LEU A 103 15.57 -6.66 -12.07
N ILE A 104 16.04 -6.07 -10.97
CA ILE A 104 15.19 -5.73 -9.82
C ILE A 104 14.07 -4.76 -10.22
N MET A 105 14.33 -3.85 -11.16
CA MET A 105 13.34 -2.84 -11.59
C MET A 105 12.38 -3.34 -12.68
N VAL A 106 12.64 -4.51 -13.29
CA VAL A 106 11.78 -5.07 -14.36
C VAL A 106 10.31 -5.17 -13.97
N PRO A 107 9.94 -5.66 -12.78
CA PRO A 107 8.52 -5.77 -12.40
C PRO A 107 7.76 -4.43 -12.43
N MET A 108 8.44 -3.32 -12.22
CA MET A 108 7.81 -1.98 -12.25
C MET A 108 7.40 -1.53 -13.66
N VAL A 109 8.01 -2.12 -14.68
CA VAL A 109 7.80 -1.75 -16.10
C VAL A 109 6.85 -2.72 -16.79
N LEU A 110 6.78 -3.95 -16.33
CA LEU A 110 5.92 -4.98 -16.91
C LEU A 110 4.46 -4.81 -16.46
N PRO A 111 3.48 -5.07 -17.32
CA PRO A 111 2.09 -5.20 -16.92
C PRO A 111 1.93 -6.30 -15.87
N GLU A 112 1.23 -6.01 -14.77
CA GLU A 112 1.04 -6.94 -13.64
C GLU A 112 0.42 -8.27 -14.06
N ILE A 113 -0.50 -8.25 -15.04
CA ILE A 113 -1.12 -9.46 -15.58
C ILE A 113 -0.09 -10.42 -16.20
N ILE A 114 0.94 -9.88 -16.87
CA ILE A 114 2.02 -10.69 -17.46
C ILE A 114 2.85 -11.34 -16.35
N ILE A 115 3.15 -10.58 -15.28
CA ILE A 115 3.86 -11.08 -14.11
C ILE A 115 3.05 -12.19 -13.44
N GLY A 116 1.76 -11.96 -13.18
CA GLY A 116 0.88 -12.93 -12.53
C GLY A 116 0.76 -14.23 -13.29
N VAL A 117 0.51 -14.17 -14.61
CA VAL A 117 0.43 -15.37 -15.46
C VAL A 117 1.78 -16.09 -15.54
N SER A 118 2.89 -15.37 -15.67
CA SER A 118 4.22 -15.97 -15.73
C SER A 118 4.57 -16.69 -14.43
N LEU A 119 4.28 -16.08 -13.29
CA LEU A 119 4.50 -16.70 -11.98
C LEU A 119 3.61 -17.93 -11.79
N LEU A 120 2.34 -17.86 -12.19
CA LEU A 120 1.44 -19.02 -12.16
C LEU A 120 2.03 -20.21 -12.93
N VAL A 121 2.48 -19.99 -14.17
CA VAL A 121 3.08 -21.05 -14.99
C VAL A 121 4.33 -21.63 -14.32
N VAL A 122 5.23 -20.78 -13.83
CA VAL A 122 6.47 -21.21 -13.16
C VAL A 122 6.16 -22.01 -11.89
N ILE A 123 5.26 -21.54 -11.04
CA ILE A 123 4.90 -22.19 -9.78
C ILE A 123 4.30 -23.58 -10.04
N LEU A 124 3.40 -23.69 -11.02
CA LEU A 124 2.79 -24.98 -11.38
C LEU A 124 3.80 -25.94 -12.02
N GLN A 125 4.72 -25.46 -12.87
CA GLN A 125 5.78 -26.30 -13.44
C GLN A 125 6.77 -26.83 -12.40
N LEU A 126 7.00 -26.05 -11.33
CA LEU A 126 7.81 -26.48 -10.19
C LEU A 126 7.07 -27.46 -9.25
N GLY A 127 5.80 -27.74 -9.52
CA GLY A 127 4.99 -28.67 -8.73
C GLY A 127 4.48 -28.09 -7.40
N PHE A 128 4.52 -26.77 -7.21
CA PHE A 128 3.97 -26.12 -6.02
C PHE A 128 2.48 -25.89 -6.15
N ASN A 129 1.77 -26.08 -5.05
CA ASN A 129 0.36 -25.72 -4.95
C ASN A 129 0.20 -24.21 -4.71
N LEU A 130 -0.84 -23.63 -5.33
CA LEU A 130 -1.21 -22.23 -5.10
C LEU A 130 -1.71 -22.07 -3.66
N SER A 131 -1.30 -20.98 -3.00
CA SER A 131 -1.58 -20.72 -1.59
C SER A 131 -1.27 -19.27 -1.22
N LEU A 132 -1.51 -18.86 0.02
CA LEU A 132 -1.08 -17.54 0.53
C LEU A 132 0.43 -17.34 0.39
N THR A 133 1.23 -18.40 0.51
CA THR A 133 2.69 -18.32 0.32
C THR A 133 3.07 -17.93 -1.11
N THR A 134 2.39 -18.47 -2.11
CA THR A 134 2.63 -18.10 -3.51
C THR A 134 2.23 -16.67 -3.80
N ILE A 135 1.14 -16.19 -3.19
CA ILE A 135 0.74 -14.77 -3.25
C ILE A 135 1.83 -13.89 -2.62
N ILE A 136 2.30 -14.22 -1.42
CA ILE A 136 3.36 -13.47 -0.72
C ILE A 136 4.61 -13.35 -1.60
N LEU A 137 5.06 -14.43 -2.22
CA LEU A 137 6.22 -14.42 -3.11
C LEU A 137 6.02 -13.51 -4.33
N GLY A 138 4.84 -13.56 -4.95
CA GLY A 138 4.47 -12.67 -6.05
C GLY A 138 4.43 -11.20 -5.64
N HIS A 139 3.84 -10.90 -4.48
CA HIS A 139 3.77 -9.54 -3.95
C HIS A 139 5.16 -9.00 -3.54
N ILE A 140 6.04 -9.84 -2.99
CA ILE A 140 7.44 -9.45 -2.71
C ILE A 140 8.14 -9.04 -4.01
N LEU A 141 7.97 -9.82 -5.08
CA LEU A 141 8.55 -9.51 -6.38
C LEU A 141 8.04 -8.16 -6.91
N LEU A 142 6.74 -7.88 -6.79
CA LEU A 142 6.13 -6.62 -7.21
C LEU A 142 6.60 -5.43 -6.35
N CYS A 143 6.68 -5.60 -5.03
CA CYS A 143 7.02 -4.52 -4.08
C CYS A 143 8.52 -4.20 -4.05
N LEU A 144 9.39 -5.15 -4.41
CA LEU A 144 10.85 -5.03 -4.32
C LEU A 144 11.44 -3.81 -5.04
N PRO A 145 11.03 -3.46 -6.29
CA PRO A 145 11.50 -2.25 -6.96
C PRO A 145 11.19 -0.97 -6.18
N PHE A 146 9.96 -0.84 -5.67
CA PHE A 146 9.51 0.32 -4.89
C PHE A 146 10.32 0.46 -3.60
N CYS A 147 10.48 -0.64 -2.85
CA CYS A 147 11.30 -0.66 -1.64
C CYS A 147 12.75 -0.27 -1.95
N THR A 148 13.32 -0.83 -3.03
CA THR A 148 14.69 -0.53 -3.45
C THR A 148 14.87 0.94 -3.82
N ALA A 149 13.90 1.54 -4.53
CA ALA A 149 13.96 2.95 -4.92
C ALA A 149 13.91 3.88 -3.69
N ILE A 150 12.95 3.67 -2.79
CA ILE A 150 12.78 4.48 -1.57
C ILE A 150 14.01 4.39 -0.68
N LEU A 151 14.48 3.17 -0.44
CA LEU A 151 15.64 2.93 0.41
C LEU A 151 16.93 3.44 -0.22
N SER A 152 17.08 3.36 -1.57
CA SER A 152 18.23 3.95 -2.26
C SER A 152 18.29 5.46 -2.08
N ALA A 153 17.15 6.14 -2.13
CA ALA A 153 17.08 7.58 -1.84
C ALA A 153 17.49 7.87 -0.37
N GLY A 154 17.02 7.05 0.58
CA GLY A 154 17.41 7.17 1.99
C GLY A 154 18.91 6.98 2.21
N PHE A 155 19.52 5.95 1.60
CA PHE A 155 20.96 5.71 1.70
C PHE A 155 21.80 6.78 0.98
N GLN A 156 21.31 7.33 -0.15
CA GLN A 156 22.01 8.41 -0.86
C GLN A 156 22.01 9.72 -0.07
N GLY A 157 20.93 10.00 0.66
CA GLY A 157 20.84 11.16 1.54
C GLY A 157 21.69 11.09 2.79
N LEU A 158 22.23 9.92 3.14
CA LEU A 158 23.11 9.74 4.29
C LEU A 158 24.56 10.03 3.89
N ASP A 159 25.21 11.01 4.56
CA ASP A 159 26.61 11.31 4.37
C ASP A 159 27.50 10.12 4.82
N ARG A 160 28.43 9.73 3.97
CA ARG A 160 29.38 8.64 4.23
C ARG A 160 30.30 8.92 5.42
N SER A 161 30.53 10.17 5.74
CA SER A 161 31.38 10.58 6.87
C SER A 161 30.93 9.97 8.20
N PHE A 162 29.61 9.74 8.39
CA PHE A 162 29.11 9.06 9.59
C PHE A 162 29.57 7.59 9.67
N GLU A 163 29.58 6.88 8.52
CA GLU A 163 30.03 5.49 8.45
C GLU A 163 31.57 5.42 8.62
N GLU A 164 32.33 6.33 8.01
CA GLU A 164 33.77 6.43 8.07
C GLU A 164 34.24 6.77 9.51
N ALA A 165 33.68 7.79 10.13
CA ALA A 165 34.00 8.15 11.50
C ALA A 165 33.74 7.01 12.50
N SER A 166 32.67 6.23 12.30
CA SER A 166 32.38 5.06 13.14
C SER A 166 33.44 3.98 12.99
N GLN A 167 33.95 3.76 11.76
CA GLN A 167 34.98 2.77 11.48
C GLN A 167 36.37 3.25 11.99
N ASP A 168 36.67 4.54 11.90
CA ASP A 168 37.90 5.15 12.44
C ASP A 168 37.97 5.02 13.98
N LEU A 169 36.79 5.00 14.64
CA LEU A 169 36.69 4.72 16.08
C LEU A 169 36.76 3.22 16.41
N GLY A 170 37.11 2.36 15.44
CA GLY A 170 37.37 0.95 15.63
C GLY A 170 36.16 0.03 15.49
N ARG A 171 35.01 0.55 15.08
CA ARG A 171 33.83 -0.29 14.82
C ARG A 171 33.97 -1.06 13.51
N SER A 172 33.52 -2.30 13.52
CA SER A 172 33.38 -3.10 12.30
C SER A 172 32.32 -2.54 11.38
N ARG A 173 32.34 -2.90 10.07
CA ARG A 173 31.32 -2.50 9.09
C ARG A 173 29.91 -2.95 9.47
N LEU A 174 29.79 -4.10 10.14
CA LEU A 174 28.50 -4.63 10.58
C LEU A 174 27.96 -3.83 11.78
N GLU A 175 28.80 -3.51 12.75
CA GLU A 175 28.43 -2.66 13.88
C GLU A 175 28.06 -1.25 13.42
N THR A 176 28.84 -0.65 12.51
CA THR A 176 28.52 0.64 11.90
C THR A 176 27.13 0.59 11.23
N PHE A 177 26.83 -0.49 10.52
CA PHE A 177 25.50 -0.64 9.90
C PHE A 177 24.37 -0.65 10.93
N TRP A 178 24.47 -1.45 11.99
CA TRP A 178 23.41 -1.59 12.98
C TRP A 178 23.25 -0.36 13.88
N TYR A 179 24.38 0.26 14.29
CA TYR A 179 24.35 1.33 15.29
C TYR A 179 24.31 2.74 14.70
N ILE A 180 24.72 2.90 13.44
CA ILE A 180 24.80 4.23 12.80
C ILE A 180 23.89 4.28 11.57
N THR A 181 24.15 3.41 10.57
CA THR A 181 23.47 3.50 9.27
C THR A 181 21.98 3.20 9.40
N LEU A 182 21.61 2.09 10.03
CA LEU A 182 20.23 1.64 10.14
C LEU A 182 19.32 2.65 10.88
N PRO A 183 19.71 3.20 12.06
CA PRO A 183 18.92 4.23 12.72
C PRO A 183 18.75 5.51 11.89
N LEU A 184 19.77 5.94 11.17
CA LEU A 184 19.71 7.15 10.34
C LEU A 184 18.84 6.99 9.10
N VAL A 185 18.74 5.79 8.53
CA VAL A 185 17.83 5.49 7.40
C VAL A 185 16.46 4.98 7.83
N MET A 186 16.18 4.92 9.14
CA MET A 186 14.89 4.44 9.68
C MET A 186 13.66 5.12 9.08
N PRO A 187 13.64 6.45 8.81
CA PRO A 187 12.50 7.06 8.13
C PRO A 187 12.22 6.49 6.74
N ALA A 188 13.27 6.16 5.97
CA ALA A 188 13.13 5.52 4.67
C ALA A 188 12.66 4.05 4.79
N ILE A 189 13.08 3.34 5.83
CA ILE A 189 12.63 1.98 6.13
C ILE A 189 11.16 1.97 6.48
N ILE A 190 10.70 2.87 7.35
CA ILE A 190 9.28 2.98 7.70
C ILE A 190 8.45 3.33 6.46
N SER A 191 8.92 4.27 5.63
CA SER A 191 8.26 4.61 4.38
C SER A 191 8.16 3.43 3.41
N SER A 192 9.24 2.64 3.30
CA SER A 192 9.26 1.42 2.49
C SER A 192 8.27 0.38 2.99
N LEU A 193 8.22 0.13 4.30
CA LEU A 193 7.25 -0.77 4.94
C LEU A 193 5.81 -0.34 4.66
N LEU A 194 5.49 0.93 4.84
CA LEU A 194 4.13 1.45 4.67
C LEU A 194 3.68 1.39 3.20
N ILE A 195 4.57 1.75 2.26
CA ILE A 195 4.24 1.71 0.83
C ILE A 195 4.06 0.27 0.35
N SER A 196 4.98 -0.63 0.69
CA SER A 196 4.85 -2.04 0.29
C SER A 196 3.66 -2.73 0.95
N PHE A 197 3.32 -2.39 2.19
CA PHE A 197 2.11 -2.84 2.84
C PHE A 197 0.85 -2.39 2.08
N THR A 198 0.78 -1.10 1.72
CA THR A 198 -0.36 -0.55 0.97
C THR A 198 -0.49 -1.19 -0.41
N ILE A 199 0.61 -1.30 -1.17
CA ILE A 199 0.60 -1.96 -2.48
C ILE A 199 0.12 -3.40 -2.35
N SER A 200 0.64 -4.16 -1.39
CA SER A 200 0.27 -5.57 -1.21
C SER A 200 -1.15 -5.76 -0.71
N LEU A 201 -1.69 -4.81 0.07
CA LEU A 201 -3.07 -4.89 0.58
C LEU A 201 -4.10 -4.73 -0.53
N ASP A 202 -3.83 -3.83 -1.48
CA ASP A 202 -4.74 -3.49 -2.59
C ASP A 202 -4.51 -4.35 -3.83
N GLU A 203 -3.44 -5.16 -3.84
CA GLU A 203 -3.04 -5.93 -5.01
C GLU A 203 -4.06 -7.05 -5.31
N PHE A 204 -4.61 -7.00 -6.51
CA PHE A 204 -5.62 -7.94 -6.98
C PHE A 204 -5.09 -8.93 -8.02
N ILE A 205 -4.32 -8.45 -9.00
CA ILE A 205 -4.01 -9.22 -10.23
C ILE A 205 -3.12 -10.41 -9.92
N ILE A 206 -2.01 -10.20 -9.21
CA ILE A 206 -1.10 -11.28 -8.83
C ILE A 206 -1.79 -12.23 -7.86
N ALA A 207 -2.53 -11.69 -6.88
CA ALA A 207 -3.30 -12.49 -5.95
C ALA A 207 -4.33 -13.38 -6.68
N PHE A 208 -5.03 -12.85 -7.70
CA PHE A 208 -6.01 -13.58 -8.49
C PHE A 208 -5.39 -14.81 -9.20
N PHE A 209 -4.20 -14.67 -9.77
CA PHE A 209 -3.53 -15.79 -10.43
C PHE A 209 -2.85 -16.79 -9.48
N LEU A 210 -2.41 -16.32 -8.31
CA LEU A 210 -1.63 -17.12 -7.38
C LEU A 210 -2.43 -17.63 -6.17
N SER A 211 -3.70 -17.24 -6.01
CA SER A 211 -4.56 -17.76 -4.96
C SER A 211 -4.95 -19.21 -5.23
N GLY A 212 -4.87 -20.04 -4.18
CA GLY A 212 -5.46 -21.38 -4.18
C GLY A 212 -6.90 -21.32 -3.67
N THR A 213 -7.16 -22.05 -2.58
CA THR A 213 -8.46 -22.04 -1.88
C THR A 213 -8.67 -20.79 -1.03
N ASP A 214 -7.56 -20.15 -0.61
CA ASP A 214 -7.57 -19.03 0.33
C ASP A 214 -7.41 -17.71 -0.44
N ALA A 215 -8.51 -17.02 -0.64
CA ALA A 215 -8.52 -15.76 -1.35
C ALA A 215 -8.11 -14.59 -0.44
N THR A 216 -7.47 -13.58 -1.03
CA THR A 216 -7.33 -12.25 -0.42
C THR A 216 -8.62 -11.44 -0.59
N LEU A 217 -8.76 -10.35 0.15
CA LEU A 217 -9.98 -9.52 0.14
C LEU A 217 -10.31 -8.98 -1.25
N PRO A 218 -9.37 -8.42 -2.06
CA PRO A 218 -9.67 -7.99 -3.42
C PRO A 218 -10.17 -9.12 -4.32
N VAL A 219 -9.60 -10.32 -4.21
CA VAL A 219 -10.02 -11.50 -4.98
C VAL A 219 -11.41 -11.97 -4.54
N TYR A 220 -11.67 -11.99 -3.24
CA TYR A 220 -12.99 -12.30 -2.71
C TYR A 220 -14.06 -11.33 -3.21
N ILE A 221 -13.81 -10.01 -3.08
CA ILE A 221 -14.72 -8.96 -3.59
C ILE A 221 -15.04 -9.19 -5.06
N TRP A 222 -14.02 -9.38 -5.88
CA TRP A 222 -14.20 -9.65 -7.32
C TRP A 222 -15.10 -10.86 -7.58
N GLY A 223 -14.92 -11.94 -6.82
CA GLY A 223 -15.78 -13.13 -6.89
C GLY A 223 -17.24 -12.84 -6.55
N GLN A 224 -17.50 -11.97 -5.57
CA GLN A 224 -18.83 -11.62 -5.10
C GLN A 224 -19.59 -10.67 -6.05
N LEU A 225 -18.88 -9.82 -6.80
CA LEU A 225 -19.52 -8.88 -7.75
C LEU A 225 -20.33 -9.57 -8.84
N ARG A 226 -20.17 -10.87 -9.06
CA ARG A 226 -20.97 -11.67 -9.98
C ARG A 226 -22.40 -11.92 -9.46
N PHE A 227 -22.64 -11.72 -8.18
CA PHE A 227 -23.92 -11.98 -7.52
C PHE A 227 -24.57 -10.66 -7.08
N PRO A 228 -25.59 -10.15 -7.80
CA PRO A 228 -26.24 -8.88 -7.48
C PRO A 228 -26.73 -8.78 -6.03
N THR A 229 -27.18 -9.88 -5.46
CA THR A 229 -27.66 -9.95 -4.07
C THR A 229 -26.54 -9.74 -3.03
N ARG A 230 -25.26 -9.87 -3.41
CA ARG A 230 -24.10 -9.67 -2.56
C ARG A 230 -23.51 -8.26 -2.65
N ILE A 231 -23.90 -7.49 -3.66
CA ILE A 231 -23.39 -6.13 -3.88
C ILE A 231 -23.59 -5.22 -2.65
N PRO A 232 -24.76 -5.19 -1.96
CA PRO A 232 -24.94 -4.33 -0.80
C PRO A 232 -23.97 -4.64 0.35
N ILE A 233 -23.61 -5.90 0.58
CA ILE A 233 -22.62 -6.31 1.59
C ILE A 233 -21.24 -5.75 1.22
N ILE A 234 -20.86 -5.79 -0.07
CA ILE A 234 -19.61 -5.23 -0.55
C ILE A 234 -19.56 -3.71 -0.41
N LEU A 235 -20.69 -3.03 -0.69
CA LEU A 235 -20.80 -1.58 -0.48
C LEU A 235 -20.70 -1.21 1.01
N ALA A 236 -21.31 -2.00 1.90
CA ALA A 236 -21.20 -1.85 3.35
C ALA A 236 -19.76 -2.07 3.82
N LEU A 237 -19.07 -3.10 3.32
CA LEU A 237 -17.65 -3.34 3.57
C LEU A 237 -16.79 -2.14 3.12
N GLY A 238 -16.97 -1.67 1.88
CA GLY A 238 -16.26 -0.51 1.36
C GLY A 238 -16.49 0.75 2.20
N THR A 239 -17.72 0.93 2.70
CA THR A 239 -18.05 2.02 3.63
C THR A 239 -17.33 1.89 4.97
N VAL A 240 -17.27 0.69 5.54
CA VAL A 240 -16.51 0.42 6.78
C VAL A 240 -15.03 0.71 6.58
N LEU A 241 -14.43 0.22 5.49
CA LEU A 241 -13.02 0.46 5.18
C LEU A 241 -12.72 1.96 4.98
N LEU A 242 -13.61 2.68 4.30
CA LEU A 242 -13.51 4.12 4.12
C LEU A 242 -13.54 4.85 5.46
N LEU A 243 -14.48 4.50 6.34
CA LEU A 243 -14.59 5.11 7.67
C LEU A 243 -13.36 4.81 8.54
N VAL A 244 -12.85 3.58 8.50
CA VAL A 244 -11.61 3.20 9.19
C VAL A 244 -10.44 4.02 8.67
N SER A 245 -10.28 4.13 7.35
CA SER A 245 -9.19 4.89 6.73
C SER A 245 -9.25 6.37 7.09
N LEU A 246 -10.44 6.99 7.03
CA LEU A 246 -10.64 8.38 7.44
C LEU A 246 -10.32 8.59 8.93
N THR A 247 -10.75 7.67 9.78
CA THR A 247 -10.49 7.74 11.23
C THR A 247 -8.99 7.66 11.51
N LEU A 248 -8.28 6.72 10.87
CA LEU A 248 -6.83 6.60 10.99
C LEU A 248 -6.10 7.85 10.48
N LEU A 249 -6.57 8.44 9.37
CA LEU A 249 -6.01 9.68 8.83
C LEU A 249 -6.18 10.85 9.83
N ILE A 250 -7.37 11.00 10.40
CA ILE A 250 -7.66 12.05 11.40
C ILE A 250 -6.78 11.86 12.63
N ILE A 251 -6.64 10.62 13.12
CA ILE A 251 -5.77 10.30 14.25
C ILE A 251 -4.30 10.63 13.93
N ALA A 252 -3.81 10.21 12.77
CA ALA A 252 -2.44 10.49 12.35
C ALA A 252 -2.16 11.99 12.24
N GLU A 253 -3.10 12.75 11.66
CA GLU A 253 -2.99 14.20 11.54
C GLU A 253 -3.03 14.90 12.92
N TYR A 254 -3.87 14.41 13.83
CA TYR A 254 -3.92 14.92 15.20
C TYR A 254 -2.57 14.74 15.92
N PHE A 255 -1.97 13.55 15.87
CA PHE A 255 -0.66 13.31 16.45
C PHE A 255 0.46 14.10 15.76
N ARG A 256 0.40 14.26 14.44
CA ARG A 256 1.34 15.10 13.69
C ARG A 256 1.32 16.53 14.18
N ARG A 257 0.13 17.12 14.39
CA ARG A 257 -0.04 18.48 14.88
C ARG A 257 0.46 18.65 16.32
N ILE A 258 0.23 17.67 17.19
CA ILE A 258 0.76 17.68 18.56
C ILE A 258 2.30 17.63 18.54
N GLY A 259 2.90 16.76 17.73
CA GLY A 259 4.34 16.65 17.58
C GLY A 259 4.97 17.98 17.12
N ALA A 260 4.39 18.59 16.08
CA ALA A 260 4.88 19.86 15.54
C ALA A 260 4.79 21.02 16.55
N ARG A 261 3.73 21.08 17.37
CA ARG A 261 3.60 22.08 18.45
C ARG A 261 4.70 21.93 19.52
N LYS A 262 5.11 20.71 19.83
CA LYS A 262 6.16 20.44 20.83
C LYS A 262 7.58 20.79 20.34
N THR A 263 7.81 20.76 19.02
CA THR A 263 9.13 21.06 18.42
C THR A 263 9.30 22.53 18.02
N GLY A 264 8.34 23.41 18.29
CA GLY A 264 8.42 24.85 17.97
C GLY A 264 8.43 25.18 16.48
N ASN A 265 8.28 24.19 15.60
CA ASN A 265 8.12 24.38 14.17
C ASN A 265 6.66 24.75 13.87
N GLU A 266 6.42 26.05 13.64
CA GLU A 266 5.16 26.44 12.98
C GLU A 266 5.07 25.70 11.64
N ILE A 267 4.05 24.86 11.50
CA ILE A 267 3.74 24.20 10.23
C ILE A 267 3.22 25.28 9.28
N LYS A 268 4.13 25.95 8.58
CA LYS A 268 3.80 26.73 7.38
C LYS A 268 3.54 25.74 6.25
N GLY A 269 2.31 25.27 6.16
CA GLY A 269 1.90 24.35 5.10
C GLY A 269 0.89 23.34 5.62
N GLY A 270 -0.31 23.80 5.92
CA GLY A 270 -1.48 22.93 5.97
C GLY A 270 -1.76 22.40 4.56
N LEU A 271 -2.32 21.21 4.47
CA LEU A 271 -2.85 20.64 3.23
C LEU A 271 -4.03 21.43 2.65
N PHE A 272 -4.30 22.64 3.23
CA PHE A 272 -5.30 23.62 2.77
C PHE A 272 -4.76 25.03 2.97
#